data_76e69d97973d65d06ccb806a1eb5f8aa
#
_entry.id   76e69d97973d65d06ccb806a1eb5f8aa
#
_cell.length_a   1.000
_cell.length_b   1.000
_cell.length_c   1.000
_cell.angle_alpha   90.00
_cell.angle_beta   90.00
_cell.angle_gamma   90.00
#
_symmetry.space_group_name_H-M   'P 1'
#
loop_
_entity.id
_entity.type
_entity.pdbx_description
1 polymer ?
#
loop_
_entity_poly.entity_id
_entity_poly.type
_entity_poly.pdbx_seq_one_letter_code
_entity_poly.pdbx_strand_id
1 'polypeptide(L)'
;ENEKKDLLQIVKVLEEFELLEKHLSCFGSLSQSTNTANAKAAAAIDKVATIASTASKAMAVFSRYIADMKDLNSYLNCPELCEYKYFLNDIHESGKYLLSEDVEEALAKMNISAGSAWEKQQSLLTSSLEVEYDGKKLPLASVRNLAYDADKEVRKAAYEAELKSYAPIADAVSFSLNNIKLQVITEAKMRGYTSPMDMTLHQSHVSQKTLDALLSAMQKYLPVFHKYLKRKAEKSYSMNFKSGIIGVVKRL
;
A
#
# COMPACT_ATOMS: atom_id res chain seq x y z
N GLU A 1 9.46 -30.79 24.72
CA GLU A 1 8.94 -29.81 25.70
C GLU A 1 9.75 -28.49 25.64
N ASN A 2 11.07 -28.54 25.53
CA ASN A 2 11.92 -27.35 25.40
C ASN A 2 11.67 -26.58 24.10
N GLU A 3 11.59 -27.29 22.98
CA GLU A 3 11.36 -26.65 21.67
C GLU A 3 10.05 -25.83 21.61
N LYS A 4 8.99 -26.30 22.30
CA LYS A 4 7.71 -25.54 22.36
C LYS A 4 7.84 -24.25 23.16
N LYS A 5 8.63 -24.29 24.25
CA LYS A 5 8.91 -23.10 25.08
C LYS A 5 9.78 -22.11 24.33
N ASP A 6 10.80 -22.61 23.62
CA ASP A 6 11.68 -21.76 22.80
C ASP A 6 10.88 -21.10 21.67
N LEU A 7 10.02 -21.83 20.98
CA LEU A 7 9.14 -21.29 19.95
C LEU A 7 8.21 -20.18 20.52
N LEU A 8 7.58 -20.44 21.66
CA LEU A 8 6.73 -19.45 22.31
C LEU A 8 7.50 -18.19 22.69
N GLN A 9 8.72 -18.34 23.20
CA GLN A 9 9.57 -17.20 23.55
C GLN A 9 9.94 -16.38 22.30
N ILE A 10 10.32 -17.05 21.21
CA ILE A 10 10.64 -16.37 19.95
C ILE A 10 9.44 -15.58 19.45
N VAL A 11 8.24 -16.20 19.41
CA VAL A 11 7.03 -15.52 18.92
C VAL A 11 6.68 -14.30 19.77
N LYS A 12 6.83 -14.38 21.10
CA LYS A 12 6.60 -13.24 21.99
C LYS A 12 7.59 -12.10 21.76
N VAL A 13 8.86 -12.41 21.55
CA VAL A 13 9.88 -11.39 21.22
C VAL A 13 9.56 -10.72 19.88
N LEU A 14 9.11 -11.49 18.89
CA LEU A 14 8.69 -10.95 17.60
C LEU A 14 7.47 -10.04 17.73
N GLU A 15 6.48 -10.44 18.51
CA GLU A 15 5.29 -9.63 18.79
C GLU A 15 5.66 -8.29 19.45
N GLU A 16 6.53 -8.30 20.47
CA GLU A 16 7.03 -7.07 21.10
C GLU A 16 7.78 -6.19 20.11
N PHE A 17 8.64 -6.79 19.29
CA PHE A 17 9.41 -6.06 18.28
C PHE A 17 8.49 -5.38 17.26
N GLU A 18 7.53 -6.09 16.69
CA GLU A 18 6.57 -5.54 15.72
C GLU A 18 5.69 -4.45 16.33
N LEU A 19 5.25 -4.61 17.56
CA LEU A 19 4.48 -3.59 18.28
C LEU A 19 5.28 -2.30 18.47
N LEU A 20 6.54 -2.40 18.90
CA LEU A 20 7.42 -1.25 19.08
C LEU A 20 7.74 -0.56 17.75
N GLU A 21 8.08 -1.34 16.73
CA GLU A 21 8.34 -0.84 15.38
C GLU A 21 7.13 -0.09 14.84
N LYS A 22 5.96 -0.68 14.91
CA LYS A 22 4.70 -0.08 14.47
C LYS A 22 4.38 1.22 15.22
N HIS A 23 4.53 1.25 16.53
CA HIS A 23 4.28 2.46 17.32
C HIS A 23 5.21 3.61 16.93
N LEU A 24 6.51 3.32 16.80
CA LEU A 24 7.50 4.33 16.42
C LEU A 24 7.31 4.82 14.98
N SER A 25 7.05 3.92 14.05
CA SER A 25 6.78 4.24 12.64
C SER A 25 5.49 5.04 12.48
N CYS A 26 4.41 4.67 13.18
CA CYS A 26 3.16 5.42 13.17
C CYS A 26 3.33 6.82 13.74
N PHE A 27 4.01 6.96 14.89
CA PHE A 27 4.25 8.26 15.49
C PHE A 27 5.07 9.18 14.58
N GLY A 28 6.14 8.65 13.97
CA GLY A 28 6.95 9.36 13.00
C GLY A 28 6.14 9.81 11.78
N SER A 29 5.38 8.89 11.19
CA SER A 29 4.57 9.14 10.01
C SER A 29 3.45 10.16 10.25
N LEU A 30 2.75 10.07 11.38
CA LEU A 30 1.73 11.06 11.77
C LEU A 30 2.35 12.43 12.02
N SER A 31 3.50 12.48 12.68
CA SER A 31 4.22 13.74 12.91
C SER A 31 4.68 14.39 11.60
N GLN A 32 5.10 13.59 10.61
CA GLN A 32 5.48 14.07 9.29
C GLN A 32 4.26 14.50 8.47
N SER A 33 3.12 13.80 8.61
CA SER A 33 1.87 14.14 7.90
C SER A 33 1.30 15.50 8.33
N THR A 34 1.50 15.88 9.59
CA THR A 34 1.09 17.20 10.09
C THR A 34 2.07 18.31 9.74
N ASN A 35 3.33 17.97 9.52
CA ASN A 35 4.38 18.90 9.11
C ASN A 35 5.40 18.17 8.24
N THR A 36 5.24 18.25 6.92
CA THR A 36 6.11 17.59 5.94
C THR A 36 7.58 18.07 5.98
N ALA A 37 7.82 19.27 6.52
CA ALA A 37 9.17 19.81 6.73
C ALA A 37 9.83 19.35 8.05
N ASN A 38 9.18 18.46 8.80
CA ASN A 38 9.71 17.94 10.08
C ASN A 38 10.87 16.95 9.82
N ALA A 39 12.08 17.48 9.68
CA ALA A 39 13.29 16.68 9.44
C ALA A 39 13.60 15.71 10.59
N LYS A 40 13.21 16.03 11.84
CA LYS A 40 13.41 15.14 12.99
C LYS A 40 12.52 13.90 12.88
N ALA A 41 11.25 14.06 12.46
CA ALA A 41 10.34 12.94 12.24
C ALA A 41 10.83 12.06 11.08
N ALA A 42 11.27 12.66 9.97
CA ALA A 42 11.86 11.93 8.84
C ALA A 42 13.08 11.10 9.27
N ALA A 43 14.02 11.71 9.98
CA ALA A 43 15.21 11.01 10.48
C ALA A 43 14.87 9.89 11.48
N ALA A 44 13.83 10.06 12.30
CA ALA A 44 13.36 9.03 13.22
C ALA A 44 12.76 7.82 12.45
N ILE A 45 11.95 8.06 11.42
CA ILE A 45 11.40 7.01 10.54
C ILE A 45 12.53 6.24 9.87
N ASP A 46 13.51 6.94 9.29
CA ASP A 46 14.66 6.30 8.62
C ASP A 46 15.50 5.47 9.60
N LYS A 47 15.66 5.93 10.84
CA LYS A 47 16.35 5.18 11.89
C LYS A 47 15.58 3.91 12.28
N VAL A 48 14.27 4.00 12.46
CA VAL A 48 13.42 2.83 12.76
C VAL A 48 13.49 1.82 11.60
N ALA A 49 13.35 2.27 10.36
CA ALA A 49 13.46 1.42 9.18
C ALA A 49 14.84 0.73 9.08
N THR A 50 15.92 1.46 9.42
CA THR A 50 17.28 0.89 9.44
C THR A 50 17.42 -0.21 10.49
N ILE A 51 16.88 0.01 11.70
CA ILE A 51 16.89 -0.99 12.78
C ILE A 51 16.04 -2.21 12.38
N ALA A 52 14.84 -1.98 11.87
CA ALA A 52 13.96 -3.04 11.40
C ALA A 52 14.60 -3.90 10.29
N SER A 53 15.34 -3.27 9.38
CA SER A 53 16.07 -3.99 8.32
C SER A 53 17.14 -4.94 8.86
N THR A 54 17.73 -4.67 10.04
CA THR A 54 18.69 -5.60 10.66
C THR A 54 18.03 -6.87 11.20
N ALA A 55 16.73 -6.81 11.53
CA ALA A 55 15.96 -7.96 12.00
C ALA A 55 15.50 -8.88 10.85
N SER A 56 15.52 -8.39 9.60
CA SER A 56 14.99 -9.14 8.43
C SER A 56 15.67 -10.50 8.24
N LYS A 57 16.96 -10.61 8.52
CA LYS A 57 17.68 -11.90 8.44
C LYS A 57 17.18 -12.88 9.49
N ALA A 58 16.99 -12.44 10.73
CA ALA A 58 16.44 -13.29 11.80
C ALA A 58 15.00 -13.75 11.47
N MET A 59 14.19 -12.84 10.90
CA MET A 59 12.84 -13.17 10.43
C MET A 59 12.86 -14.19 9.29
N ALA A 60 13.78 -14.07 8.34
CA ALA A 60 13.92 -15.03 7.24
C ALA A 60 14.31 -16.43 7.77
N VAL A 61 15.25 -16.51 8.72
CA VAL A 61 15.64 -17.77 9.37
C VAL A 61 14.46 -18.38 10.14
N PHE A 62 13.74 -17.58 10.90
CA PHE A 62 12.55 -18.02 11.62
C PHE A 62 11.47 -18.54 10.68
N SER A 63 11.16 -17.78 9.63
CA SER A 63 10.16 -18.19 8.62
C SER A 63 10.55 -19.48 7.93
N ARG A 64 11.83 -19.67 7.61
CA ARG A 64 12.35 -20.92 7.05
C ARG A 64 12.20 -22.08 8.03
N TYR A 65 12.56 -21.87 9.28
CA TYR A 65 12.42 -22.88 10.33
C TYR A 65 10.97 -23.36 10.47
N ILE A 66 9.99 -22.43 10.50
CA ILE A 66 8.56 -22.77 10.56
C ILE A 66 8.08 -23.43 9.26
N ALA A 67 8.54 -22.95 8.09
CA ALA A 67 8.17 -23.54 6.79
C ALA A 67 8.61 -25.00 6.66
N ASP A 68 9.80 -25.35 7.17
CA ASP A 68 10.37 -26.70 7.09
C ASP A 68 9.85 -27.64 8.21
N MET A 69 9.05 -27.14 9.13
CA MET A 69 8.55 -27.90 10.28
C MET A 69 7.47 -28.91 9.85
N LYS A 70 7.81 -30.20 9.89
CA LYS A 70 6.92 -31.28 9.41
C LYS A 70 5.69 -31.53 10.27
N ASP A 71 5.76 -31.24 11.57
CA ASP A 71 4.69 -31.51 12.54
C ASP A 71 4.28 -30.27 13.33
N LEU A 72 4.07 -29.16 12.60
CA LEU A 72 3.63 -27.90 13.20
C LEU A 72 2.34 -28.07 14.02
N ASN A 73 1.42 -28.93 13.57
CA ASN A 73 0.15 -29.13 14.26
C ASN A 73 0.33 -29.67 15.70
N SER A 74 1.38 -30.44 15.98
CA SER A 74 1.65 -30.93 17.36
C SER A 74 2.06 -29.80 18.31
N TYR A 75 2.67 -28.76 17.77
CA TYR A 75 3.02 -27.53 18.52
C TYR A 75 1.79 -26.66 18.74
N LEU A 76 0.94 -26.51 17.72
CA LEU A 76 -0.26 -25.64 17.76
C LEU A 76 -1.39 -26.20 18.65
N ASN A 77 -1.31 -27.46 19.05
CA ASN A 77 -2.22 -28.05 20.05
C ASN A 77 -1.82 -27.70 21.50
N CYS A 78 -0.68 -27.04 21.71
CA CYS A 78 -0.29 -26.51 23.02
C CYS A 78 -1.12 -25.29 23.34
N PRO A 79 -1.75 -25.17 24.53
CA PRO A 79 -2.60 -24.06 24.91
C PRO A 79 -1.92 -22.70 24.73
N GLU A 80 -0.62 -22.62 25.05
CA GLU A 80 0.15 -21.39 25.01
C GLU A 80 0.45 -20.91 23.57
N LEU A 81 0.50 -21.83 22.60
CA LEU A 81 0.73 -21.53 21.17
C LEU A 81 -0.57 -21.42 20.38
N CYS A 82 -1.71 -21.78 20.97
CA CYS A 82 -3.00 -21.74 20.29
C CYS A 82 -3.38 -20.33 19.80
N GLU A 83 -2.99 -19.30 20.53
CA GLU A 83 -3.22 -17.89 20.16
C GLU A 83 -2.47 -17.53 18.86
N TYR A 84 -1.29 -18.10 18.65
CA TYR A 84 -0.44 -17.85 17.47
C TYR A 84 -0.69 -18.81 16.30
N LYS A 85 -1.73 -19.66 16.41
CA LYS A 85 -2.03 -20.69 15.42
C LYS A 85 -2.17 -20.15 14.00
N TYR A 86 -2.89 -19.05 13.84
CA TYR A 86 -3.07 -18.44 12.52
C TYR A 86 -1.72 -17.96 11.95
N PHE A 87 -0.97 -17.20 12.74
CA PHE A 87 0.33 -16.65 12.36
C PHE A 87 1.33 -17.74 11.95
N LEU A 88 1.47 -18.77 12.75
CA LEU A 88 2.42 -19.86 12.48
C LEU A 88 2.00 -20.70 11.27
N ASN A 89 0.70 -20.98 11.09
CA ASN A 89 0.21 -21.64 9.88
C ASN A 89 0.43 -20.81 8.63
N ASP A 90 0.21 -19.51 8.71
CA ASP A 90 0.42 -18.61 7.59
C ASP A 90 1.89 -18.57 7.13
N ILE A 91 2.83 -18.51 8.08
CA ILE A 91 4.26 -18.63 7.77
C ILE A 91 4.57 -19.99 7.14
N HIS A 92 4.02 -21.08 7.68
CA HIS A 92 4.26 -22.42 7.17
C HIS A 92 3.74 -22.59 5.73
N GLU A 93 2.52 -22.11 5.45
CA GLU A 93 1.93 -22.14 4.11
C GLU A 93 2.67 -21.22 3.13
N SER A 94 3.20 -20.10 3.62
CA SER A 94 3.99 -19.16 2.83
C SER A 94 5.40 -19.65 2.51
N GLY A 95 5.84 -20.71 3.19
CA GLY A 95 7.19 -21.30 3.04
C GLY A 95 7.56 -21.65 1.61
N LYS A 96 6.58 -22.10 0.80
CA LYS A 96 6.77 -22.43 -0.62
C LYS A 96 7.17 -21.26 -1.50
N TYR A 97 6.98 -20.02 -1.02
CA TYR A 97 7.30 -18.79 -1.74
C TYR A 97 8.55 -18.11 -1.21
N LEU A 98 9.19 -18.68 -0.19
CA LEU A 98 10.44 -18.16 0.35
C LEU A 98 11.59 -18.42 -0.63
N LEU A 99 12.40 -17.39 -0.85
CA LEU A 99 13.67 -17.50 -1.56
C LEU A 99 14.79 -17.88 -0.60
N SER A 100 16.00 -18.07 -1.10
CA SER A 100 17.14 -18.29 -0.21
C SER A 100 17.41 -17.04 0.65
N GLU A 101 17.98 -17.21 1.83
CA GLU A 101 18.26 -16.13 2.78
C GLU A 101 19.04 -14.96 2.14
N ASP A 102 20.08 -15.30 1.34
CA ASP A 102 20.90 -14.28 0.65
C ASP A 102 20.08 -13.49 -0.39
N VAL A 103 19.13 -14.14 -1.07
CA VAL A 103 18.25 -13.47 -2.05
C VAL A 103 17.23 -12.60 -1.33
N GLU A 104 16.63 -13.06 -0.23
CA GLU A 104 15.70 -12.23 0.57
C GLU A 104 16.41 -10.98 1.12
N GLU A 105 17.61 -11.14 1.66
CA GLU A 105 18.41 -10.01 2.14
C GLU A 105 18.76 -9.03 1.01
N ALA A 106 19.16 -9.54 -0.16
CA ALA A 106 19.47 -8.73 -1.33
C ALA A 106 18.24 -7.95 -1.81
N LEU A 107 17.09 -8.61 -1.93
CA LEU A 107 15.83 -7.97 -2.34
C LEU A 107 15.41 -6.88 -1.35
N ALA A 108 15.50 -7.14 -0.04
CA ALA A 108 15.15 -6.16 0.98
C ALA A 108 16.03 -4.89 0.87
N LYS A 109 17.35 -5.07 0.70
CA LYS A 109 18.27 -3.95 0.50
C LYS A 109 18.04 -3.20 -0.81
N MET A 110 17.81 -3.93 -1.89
CA MET A 110 17.57 -3.33 -3.21
C MET A 110 16.23 -2.58 -3.26
N ASN A 111 15.21 -3.02 -2.53
CA ASN A 111 13.91 -2.36 -2.51
C ASN A 111 13.98 -0.91 -2.03
N ILE A 112 14.96 -0.56 -1.18
CA ILE A 112 15.18 0.81 -0.70
C ILE A 112 15.48 1.76 -1.88
N SER A 113 16.29 1.31 -2.85
CA SER A 113 16.67 2.08 -4.04
C SER A 113 15.82 1.76 -5.28
N ALA A 114 14.89 0.81 -5.18
CA ALA A 114 14.00 0.40 -6.24
C ALA A 114 12.55 0.85 -5.94
N GLY A 115 11.64 -0.03 -5.55
CA GLY A 115 10.21 0.28 -5.36
C GLY A 115 9.96 1.47 -4.44
N SER A 116 10.60 1.48 -3.27
CA SER A 116 10.47 2.58 -2.30
C SER A 116 10.99 3.91 -2.82
N ALA A 117 12.05 3.91 -3.62
CA ALA A 117 12.58 5.13 -4.22
C ALA A 117 11.63 5.70 -5.30
N TRP A 118 11.03 4.84 -6.12
CA TRP A 118 10.06 5.24 -7.13
C TRP A 118 8.77 5.78 -6.51
N GLU A 119 8.32 5.20 -5.40
CA GLU A 119 7.19 5.71 -4.62
C GLU A 119 7.48 7.09 -4.03
N LYS A 120 8.66 7.26 -3.42
CA LYS A 120 9.12 8.55 -2.90
C LYS A 120 9.23 9.61 -4.01
N GLN A 121 9.70 9.24 -5.20
CA GLN A 121 9.76 10.15 -6.34
C GLN A 121 8.37 10.63 -6.76
N GLN A 122 7.40 9.73 -6.88
CA GLN A 122 6.03 10.08 -7.21
C GLN A 122 5.42 11.02 -6.17
N SER A 123 5.64 10.72 -4.88
CA SER A 123 5.17 11.55 -3.77
C SER A 123 5.81 12.95 -3.79
N LEU A 124 7.10 13.04 -4.07
CA LEU A 124 7.82 14.32 -4.20
C LEU A 124 7.27 15.15 -5.36
N LEU A 125 7.14 14.55 -6.54
CA LEU A 125 6.63 15.23 -7.74
C LEU A 125 5.21 15.76 -7.53
N THR A 126 4.34 15.00 -6.90
CA THR A 126 2.95 15.43 -6.65
C THR A 126 2.83 16.45 -5.53
N SER A 127 3.63 16.32 -4.47
CA SER A 127 3.59 17.27 -3.33
C SER A 127 4.21 18.63 -3.65
N SER A 128 5.18 18.67 -4.56
CA SER A 128 5.83 19.91 -5.02
C SER A 128 5.13 20.54 -6.23
N LEU A 129 4.05 19.92 -6.73
CA LEU A 129 3.35 20.42 -7.90
C LEU A 129 2.62 21.73 -7.62
N GLU A 130 2.99 22.78 -8.35
CA GLU A 130 2.31 24.06 -8.37
C GLU A 130 1.29 24.08 -9.49
N VAL A 131 0.04 24.40 -9.15
CA VAL A 131 -1.06 24.53 -10.09
C VAL A 131 -1.30 26.00 -10.38
N GLU A 132 -1.28 26.39 -11.65
CA GLU A 132 -1.64 27.73 -12.08
C GLU A 132 -3.17 27.86 -12.10
N TYR A 133 -3.72 28.67 -11.19
CA TYR A 133 -5.13 28.92 -11.05
C TYR A 133 -5.37 30.43 -10.82
N ASP A 134 -6.22 31.04 -11.61
CA ASP A 134 -6.57 32.46 -11.52
C ASP A 134 -5.33 33.40 -11.49
N GLY A 135 -4.34 33.12 -12.35
CA GLY A 135 -3.09 33.88 -12.45
C GLY A 135 -2.14 33.71 -11.26
N LYS A 136 -2.40 32.76 -10.35
CA LYS A 136 -1.58 32.45 -9.18
C LYS A 136 -1.11 31.01 -9.21
N LYS A 137 0.06 30.76 -8.63
CA LYS A 137 0.56 29.42 -8.38
C LYS A 137 0.11 28.96 -7.00
N LEU A 138 -0.64 27.87 -6.94
CA LEU A 138 -1.19 27.30 -5.72
C LEU A 138 -0.73 25.84 -5.57
N PRO A 139 -0.58 25.34 -4.32
CA PRO A 139 -0.38 23.92 -4.08
C PRO A 139 -1.55 23.10 -4.62
N LEU A 140 -1.28 21.90 -5.13
CA LEU A 140 -2.29 20.98 -5.67
C LEU A 140 -3.46 20.74 -4.69
N ALA A 141 -3.15 20.55 -3.39
CA ALA A 141 -4.16 20.35 -2.36
C ALA A 141 -5.14 21.54 -2.25
N SER A 142 -4.64 22.77 -2.39
CA SER A 142 -5.46 24.00 -2.34
C SER A 142 -6.43 24.06 -3.52
N VAL A 143 -5.97 23.73 -4.72
CA VAL A 143 -6.83 23.71 -5.91
C VAL A 143 -7.86 22.58 -5.83
N ARG A 144 -7.50 21.40 -5.33
CA ARG A 144 -8.44 20.29 -5.09
C ARG A 144 -9.55 20.65 -4.11
N ASN A 145 -9.25 21.46 -3.10
CA ASN A 145 -10.26 21.92 -2.15
C ASN A 145 -11.33 22.80 -2.80
N LEU A 146 -11.02 23.49 -3.91
CA LEU A 146 -12.00 24.24 -4.69
C LEU A 146 -13.08 23.36 -5.35
N ALA A 147 -12.90 22.04 -5.39
CA ALA A 147 -13.96 21.11 -5.81
C ALA A 147 -15.21 21.16 -4.92
N TYR A 148 -15.10 21.75 -3.73
CA TYR A 148 -16.19 21.93 -2.77
C TYR A 148 -16.77 23.35 -2.78
N ASP A 149 -16.29 24.23 -3.65
CA ASP A 149 -16.80 25.60 -3.77
C ASP A 149 -18.29 25.61 -4.16
N ALA A 150 -19.01 26.61 -3.69
CA ALA A 150 -20.43 26.78 -4.01
C ALA A 150 -20.63 27.11 -5.50
N ASP A 151 -19.72 27.89 -6.08
CA ASP A 151 -19.77 28.27 -7.50
C ASP A 151 -19.26 27.12 -8.39
N LYS A 152 -20.08 26.75 -9.35
CA LYS A 152 -19.77 25.67 -10.33
C LYS A 152 -18.63 26.04 -11.28
N GLU A 153 -18.50 27.33 -11.62
CA GLU A 153 -17.44 27.80 -12.55
C GLU A 153 -16.09 27.75 -11.85
N VAL A 154 -16.03 28.07 -10.54
CA VAL A 154 -14.85 27.88 -9.70
C VAL A 154 -14.45 26.40 -9.67
N ARG A 155 -15.39 25.50 -9.41
CA ARG A 155 -15.11 24.04 -9.38
C ARG A 155 -14.60 23.53 -10.73
N LYS A 156 -15.20 24.00 -11.84
CA LYS A 156 -14.81 23.60 -13.19
C LYS A 156 -13.41 24.10 -13.54
N ALA A 157 -13.15 25.38 -13.29
CA ALA A 157 -11.84 25.99 -13.55
C ALA A 157 -10.73 25.32 -12.73
N ALA A 158 -11.01 25.00 -11.45
CA ALA A 158 -10.08 24.28 -10.60
C ALA A 158 -9.77 22.87 -11.14
N TYR A 159 -10.79 22.14 -11.59
CA TYR A 159 -10.62 20.81 -12.20
C TYR A 159 -9.77 20.86 -13.48
N GLU A 160 -10.04 21.82 -14.36
CA GLU A 160 -9.27 21.98 -15.60
C GLU A 160 -7.82 22.37 -15.31
N ALA A 161 -7.59 23.26 -14.33
CA ALA A 161 -6.26 23.64 -13.88
C ALA A 161 -5.50 22.44 -13.26
N GLU A 162 -6.17 21.66 -12.42
CA GLU A 162 -5.61 20.41 -11.86
C GLU A 162 -5.16 19.47 -12.98
N LEU A 163 -6.03 19.14 -13.93
CA LEU A 163 -5.68 18.23 -15.02
C LEU A 163 -4.50 18.72 -15.85
N LYS A 164 -4.45 20.02 -16.16
CA LYS A 164 -3.35 20.64 -16.89
C LYS A 164 -2.03 20.54 -16.15
N SER A 165 -2.07 20.64 -14.82
CA SER A 165 -0.87 20.63 -13.98
C SER A 165 -0.13 19.29 -13.98
N TYR A 166 -0.77 18.19 -14.34
CA TYR A 166 -0.12 16.87 -14.37
C TYR A 166 0.77 16.64 -15.59
N ALA A 167 0.57 17.40 -16.67
CA ALA A 167 1.33 17.20 -17.91
C ALA A 167 2.86 17.22 -17.72
N PRO A 168 3.46 18.16 -16.96
CA PRO A 168 4.90 18.22 -16.77
C PRO A 168 5.51 17.03 -16.02
N ILE A 169 4.70 16.34 -15.19
CA ILE A 169 5.18 15.21 -14.37
C ILE A 169 4.73 13.84 -14.90
N ALA A 170 3.90 13.82 -15.94
CA ALA A 170 3.26 12.59 -16.43
C ALA A 170 4.28 11.51 -16.82
N ASP A 171 5.31 11.86 -17.57
CA ASP A 171 6.34 10.94 -18.02
C ASP A 171 7.15 10.36 -16.84
N ALA A 172 7.56 11.22 -15.90
CA ALA A 172 8.30 10.80 -14.72
C ALA A 172 7.48 9.88 -13.81
N VAL A 173 6.19 10.18 -13.61
CA VAL A 173 5.27 9.33 -12.82
C VAL A 173 4.99 8.01 -13.55
N SER A 174 4.80 8.03 -14.87
CA SER A 174 4.64 6.82 -15.68
C SER A 174 5.87 5.93 -15.60
N PHE A 175 7.07 6.52 -15.64
CA PHE A 175 8.32 5.79 -15.49
C PHE A 175 8.42 5.13 -14.11
N SER A 176 8.09 5.85 -13.04
CA SER A 176 8.05 5.31 -11.68
C SER A 176 7.09 4.13 -11.58
N LEU A 177 5.87 4.27 -12.07
CA LEU A 177 4.85 3.22 -12.03
C LEU A 177 5.28 1.96 -12.82
N ASN A 178 5.89 2.14 -14.00
CA ASN A 178 6.35 1.03 -14.81
C ASN A 178 7.47 0.26 -14.11
N ASN A 179 8.40 0.94 -13.44
CA ASN A 179 9.48 0.28 -12.70
C ASN A 179 8.97 -0.46 -11.46
N ILE A 180 8.03 0.11 -10.71
CA ILE A 180 7.37 -0.58 -9.59
C ILE A 180 6.67 -1.86 -10.09
N LYS A 181 5.90 -1.75 -11.19
CA LYS A 181 5.23 -2.93 -11.78
C LYS A 181 6.21 -3.98 -12.26
N LEU A 182 7.31 -3.57 -12.90
CA LEU A 182 8.34 -4.50 -13.34
C LEU A 182 8.97 -5.25 -12.17
N GLN A 183 9.26 -4.55 -11.07
CA GLN A 183 9.77 -5.17 -9.85
C GLN A 183 8.77 -6.20 -9.30
N VAL A 184 7.49 -5.84 -9.15
CA VAL A 184 6.45 -6.75 -8.63
C VAL A 184 6.28 -7.98 -9.53
N ILE A 185 6.30 -7.82 -10.87
CA ILE A 185 6.21 -8.93 -11.82
C ILE A 185 7.42 -9.85 -11.67
N THR A 186 8.62 -9.28 -11.56
CA THR A 186 9.86 -10.03 -11.42
C THR A 186 9.87 -10.81 -10.11
N GLU A 187 9.54 -10.17 -9.01
CA GLU A 187 9.50 -10.78 -7.69
C GLU A 187 8.43 -11.90 -7.60
N ALA A 188 7.23 -11.68 -8.12
CA ALA A 188 6.20 -12.70 -8.18
C ALA A 188 6.68 -13.95 -8.93
N LYS A 189 7.37 -13.76 -10.07
CA LYS A 189 7.94 -14.86 -10.84
C LYS A 189 9.06 -15.58 -10.10
N MET A 190 9.97 -14.85 -9.44
CA MET A 190 11.06 -15.43 -8.65
C MET A 190 10.53 -16.29 -7.51
N ARG A 191 9.47 -15.84 -6.83
CA ARG A 191 8.83 -16.55 -5.72
C ARG A 191 7.95 -17.73 -6.17
N GLY A 192 7.73 -17.91 -7.48
CA GLY A 192 6.94 -19.02 -8.03
C GLY A 192 5.43 -18.78 -8.01
N TYR A 193 4.97 -17.54 -7.86
CA TYR A 193 3.56 -17.22 -8.03
C TYR A 193 3.14 -17.31 -9.50
N THR A 194 1.89 -17.68 -9.75
CA THR A 194 1.33 -17.78 -11.11
C THR A 194 1.15 -16.40 -11.76
N SER A 195 0.93 -15.39 -10.94
CA SER A 195 0.76 -14.00 -11.37
C SER A 195 1.06 -13.02 -10.24
N PRO A 196 1.31 -11.73 -10.53
CA PRO A 196 1.36 -10.68 -9.51
C PRO A 196 0.07 -10.56 -8.71
N MET A 197 -1.09 -10.83 -9.32
CA MET A 197 -2.38 -10.83 -8.62
C MET A 197 -2.45 -11.94 -7.59
N ASP A 198 -1.99 -13.14 -7.93
CA ASP A 198 -1.91 -14.29 -7.02
C ASP A 198 -1.03 -13.97 -5.80
N MET A 199 0.14 -13.36 -6.03
CA MET A 199 0.99 -12.86 -4.95
C MET A 199 0.27 -11.84 -4.07
N THR A 200 -0.42 -10.87 -4.67
CA THR A 200 -1.14 -9.82 -3.94
C THR A 200 -2.28 -10.43 -3.10
N LEU A 201 -3.05 -11.36 -3.64
CA LEU A 201 -4.12 -12.04 -2.93
C LEU A 201 -3.58 -12.83 -1.73
N HIS A 202 -2.50 -13.56 -1.92
CA HIS A 202 -1.84 -14.29 -0.85
C HIS A 202 -1.37 -13.36 0.26
N GLN A 203 -0.61 -12.32 -0.07
CA GLN A 203 -0.11 -11.32 0.88
C GLN A 203 -1.22 -10.54 1.61
N SER A 204 -2.39 -10.39 0.99
CA SER A 204 -3.55 -9.71 1.57
C SER A 204 -4.49 -10.68 2.31
N HIS A 205 -4.16 -11.96 2.37
CA HIS A 205 -5.01 -13.02 2.95
C HIS A 205 -6.44 -13.04 2.35
N VAL A 206 -6.57 -12.74 1.05
CA VAL A 206 -7.83 -12.69 0.32
C VAL A 206 -7.88 -13.83 -0.70
N SER A 207 -8.94 -14.63 -0.68
CA SER A 207 -9.13 -15.66 -1.71
C SER A 207 -9.59 -15.04 -3.04
N GLN A 208 -9.26 -15.70 -4.16
CA GLN A 208 -9.79 -15.34 -5.48
C GLN A 208 -11.33 -15.26 -5.46
N LYS A 209 -11.99 -16.21 -4.79
CA LYS A 209 -13.44 -16.24 -4.64
C LYS A 209 -13.98 -14.98 -3.94
N THR A 210 -13.28 -14.48 -2.94
CA THR A 210 -13.65 -13.26 -2.22
C THR A 210 -13.51 -12.03 -3.13
N LEU A 211 -12.41 -11.95 -3.90
CA LEU A 211 -12.20 -10.88 -4.87
C LEU A 211 -13.31 -10.90 -5.95
N ASP A 212 -13.60 -12.07 -6.51
CA ASP A 212 -14.62 -12.21 -7.54
C ASP A 212 -16.01 -11.83 -7.03
N ALA A 213 -16.35 -12.20 -5.79
CA ALA A 213 -17.58 -11.81 -5.15
C ALA A 213 -17.66 -10.29 -4.95
N LEU A 214 -16.58 -9.66 -4.52
CA LEU A 214 -16.48 -8.21 -4.36
C LEU A 214 -16.69 -7.49 -5.70
N LEU A 215 -15.95 -7.88 -6.74
CA LEU A 215 -16.05 -7.28 -8.07
C LEU A 215 -17.46 -7.47 -8.67
N SER A 216 -18.05 -8.67 -8.51
CA SER A 216 -19.40 -8.95 -8.96
C SER A 216 -20.46 -8.09 -8.25
N ALA A 217 -20.30 -7.89 -6.94
CA ALA A 217 -21.16 -6.99 -6.18
C ALA A 217 -21.01 -5.54 -6.66
N MET A 218 -19.78 -5.06 -6.85
CA MET A 218 -19.54 -3.73 -7.38
C MET A 218 -20.20 -3.53 -8.74
N GLN A 219 -20.00 -4.46 -9.68
CA GLN A 219 -20.62 -4.42 -11.01
C GLN A 219 -22.14 -4.40 -10.94
N LYS A 220 -22.75 -5.23 -10.07
CA LYS A 220 -24.19 -5.28 -9.87
C LYS A 220 -24.78 -3.93 -9.41
N TYR A 221 -24.05 -3.19 -8.59
CA TYR A 221 -24.50 -1.91 -8.02
C TYR A 221 -24.10 -0.69 -8.85
N LEU A 222 -23.23 -0.81 -9.84
CA LEU A 222 -22.85 0.31 -10.72
C LEU A 222 -24.08 1.08 -11.29
N PRO A 223 -25.14 0.44 -11.79
CA PRO A 223 -26.31 1.19 -12.30
C PRO A 223 -27.00 2.04 -11.23
N VAL A 224 -26.97 1.61 -9.96
CA VAL A 224 -27.53 2.39 -8.83
C VAL A 224 -26.67 3.63 -8.58
N PHE A 225 -25.33 3.50 -8.60
CA PHE A 225 -24.43 4.63 -8.47
C PHE A 225 -24.55 5.61 -9.64
N HIS A 226 -24.69 5.11 -10.87
CA HIS A 226 -24.96 5.96 -12.02
C HIS A 226 -26.26 6.78 -11.88
N LYS A 227 -27.34 6.14 -11.39
CA LYS A 227 -28.60 6.82 -11.11
C LYS A 227 -28.46 7.85 -10.01
N TYR A 228 -27.74 7.51 -8.93
CA TYR A 228 -27.44 8.43 -7.84
C TYR A 228 -26.67 9.66 -8.33
N LEU A 229 -25.58 9.46 -9.09
CA LEU A 229 -24.75 10.56 -9.60
C LEU A 229 -25.52 11.49 -10.56
N LYS A 230 -26.35 10.91 -11.44
CA LYS A 230 -27.24 11.70 -12.29
C LYS A 230 -28.18 12.58 -11.46
N ARG A 231 -28.86 11.97 -10.47
CA ARG A 231 -29.81 12.70 -9.61
C ARG A 231 -29.13 13.74 -8.73
N LYS A 232 -27.92 13.46 -8.25
CA LYS A 232 -27.08 14.42 -7.53
C LYS A 232 -26.73 15.62 -8.42
N ALA A 233 -26.32 15.38 -9.66
CA ALA A 233 -26.03 16.44 -10.63
C ALA A 233 -27.26 17.31 -10.92
N GLU A 234 -28.43 16.70 -11.09
CA GLU A 234 -29.69 17.42 -11.32
C GLU A 234 -30.11 18.29 -10.13
N LYS A 235 -30.03 17.75 -8.91
CA LYS A 235 -30.49 18.44 -7.70
C LYS A 235 -29.52 19.43 -7.10
N SER A 236 -28.23 19.09 -7.07
CA SER A 236 -27.23 19.91 -6.36
C SER A 236 -26.61 20.97 -7.23
N TYR A 237 -26.67 20.81 -8.54
CA TYR A 237 -25.93 21.67 -9.47
C TYR A 237 -26.80 22.30 -10.54
N SER A 238 -28.11 22.12 -10.51
CA SER A 238 -29.14 22.68 -11.41
C SER A 238 -28.69 23.01 -12.84
N MET A 239 -27.63 22.40 -13.37
CA MET A 239 -27.17 22.54 -14.77
C MET A 239 -26.10 21.53 -15.18
N ASN A 240 -26.23 21.02 -16.37
CA ASN A 240 -25.25 20.44 -17.32
C ASN A 240 -23.89 19.95 -16.80
N PHE A 241 -23.86 18.99 -15.92
CA PHE A 241 -22.66 18.25 -15.58
C PHE A 241 -22.42 17.11 -16.60
N LYS A 242 -22.32 17.46 -17.89
CA LYS A 242 -22.15 16.46 -18.96
C LYS A 242 -20.73 15.95 -19.15
N SER A 243 -19.70 16.55 -18.57
CA SER A 243 -18.32 16.22 -18.96
C SER A 243 -17.40 15.65 -17.84
N GLY A 244 -17.57 15.99 -16.59
CA GLY A 244 -16.61 15.58 -15.54
C GLY A 244 -16.83 14.17 -15.00
N ILE A 245 -17.92 13.93 -14.29
CA ILE A 245 -18.19 12.63 -13.63
C ILE A 245 -18.57 11.54 -14.64
N ILE A 246 -19.30 11.88 -15.72
CA ILE A 246 -19.67 10.92 -16.78
C ILE A 246 -18.44 10.48 -17.59
N GLY A 247 -17.43 11.31 -17.72
CA GLY A 247 -16.17 10.95 -18.38
C GLY A 247 -15.36 9.89 -17.64
N VAL A 248 -15.36 9.93 -16.31
CA VAL A 248 -14.70 8.92 -15.47
C VAL A 248 -15.48 7.60 -15.48
N VAL A 249 -16.81 7.66 -15.40
CA VAL A 249 -17.68 6.46 -15.40
C VAL A 249 -17.75 5.76 -16.75
N LYS A 250 -17.45 6.43 -17.87
CA LYS A 250 -17.39 5.79 -19.20
C LYS A 250 -16.06 5.09 -19.50
N ARG A 251 -15.03 5.29 -18.67
CA ARG A 251 -13.71 4.66 -18.83
C ARG A 251 -13.45 3.49 -17.87
N LEU A 252 -14.37 3.21 -16.95
CA LEU A 252 -14.44 1.98 -16.15
C LEU A 252 -15.46 1.02 -16.77
#